data_811135f4348413c6288b2a6a66666cac
#
_entry.id   811135f4348413c6288b2a6a66666cac
#
_cell.length_a   1.000
_cell.length_b   1.000
_cell.length_c   1.000
_cell.angle_alpha   90.00
_cell.angle_beta   90.00
_cell.angle_gamma   90.00
#
_symmetry.space_group_name_H-M   'P 1'
#
loop_
_entity.id
_entity.type
_entity.pdbx_description
1 polymer ?
#
loop_
_entity_poly.entity_id
_entity_poly.type
_entity_poly.pdbx_seq_one_letter_code
_entity_poly.pdbx_strand_id
1 'polypeptide(L)'
;MTVQSCHTSIEGHNVHYWEGGSGFPILMLHGVGPGTSIMGNFEPVLTPLTNRYHVFASDLIGFGQSDRKMHQPYFDVDLWVRQGLALLELMPDGPCGVAGHSMGGALALKIAAASDRITHVLTSSTVGN
;
A
#
# COMPACT_ATOMS: atom_id res chain seq x y z
N MET A 1 -7.94 18.70 2.28
CA MET A 1 -8.14 17.49 3.08
C MET A 1 -6.82 16.77 3.30
N THR A 2 -6.65 16.27 4.46
CA THR A 2 -5.42 15.59 4.83
C THR A 2 -5.68 14.11 5.05
N VAL A 3 -4.62 13.38 5.24
CA VAL A 3 -4.68 11.97 5.61
C VAL A 3 -4.43 11.84 7.11
N GLN A 4 -5.00 10.79 7.71
CA GLN A 4 -4.79 10.45 9.11
C GLN A 4 -3.83 9.28 9.21
N SER A 5 -2.98 9.31 10.24
CA SER A 5 -2.08 8.20 10.56
C SER A 5 -2.86 7.11 11.28
N CYS A 6 -2.82 5.91 10.74
CA CYS A 6 -3.55 4.76 11.28
C CYS A 6 -2.62 3.58 11.44
N HIS A 7 -2.99 2.66 12.31
CA HIS A 7 -2.22 1.45 12.56
C HIS A 7 -3.15 0.25 12.62
N THR A 8 -2.64 -0.90 12.18
CA THR A 8 -3.32 -2.18 12.30
C THR A 8 -2.29 -3.27 12.51
N SER A 9 -2.72 -4.44 12.96
CA SER A 9 -1.82 -5.58 13.15
C SER A 9 -2.00 -6.57 12.02
N ILE A 10 -0.89 -6.93 11.37
CA ILE A 10 -0.90 -7.93 10.30
C ILE A 10 0.23 -8.91 10.60
N GLU A 11 -0.12 -10.17 10.84
CA GLU A 11 0.83 -11.25 11.15
C GLU A 11 1.80 -10.86 12.27
N GLY A 12 1.27 -10.21 13.30
CA GLY A 12 2.08 -9.82 14.46
C GLY A 12 2.88 -8.55 14.29
N HIS A 13 2.83 -7.91 13.12
CA HIS A 13 3.52 -6.65 12.88
C HIS A 13 2.56 -5.48 13.04
N ASN A 14 3.03 -4.40 13.67
CA ASN A 14 2.31 -3.13 13.65
C ASN A 14 2.50 -2.51 12.28
N VAL A 15 1.42 -2.34 11.54
CA VAL A 15 1.46 -1.80 10.18
C VAL A 15 0.86 -0.42 10.18
N HIS A 16 1.60 0.53 9.65
CA HIS A 16 1.19 1.91 9.55
C HIS A 16 0.63 2.21 8.17
N TYR A 17 -0.47 2.97 8.12
CA TYR A 17 -0.99 3.48 6.86
C TYR A 17 -1.63 4.85 7.07
N TRP A 18 -1.66 5.62 6.00
CA TRP A 18 -2.34 6.90 5.96
C TRP A 18 -3.69 6.70 5.29
N GLU A 19 -4.72 7.27 5.87
CA GLU A 19 -6.07 7.16 5.30
C GLU A 19 -6.70 8.53 5.18
N GLY A 20 -7.38 8.80 4.07
CA GLY A 20 -8.10 10.04 3.89
C GLY A 20 -8.96 10.04 2.65
N GLY A 21 -9.84 11.04 2.58
CA GLY A 21 -10.73 11.19 1.44
C GLY A 21 -11.96 10.31 1.52
N SER A 22 -12.71 10.31 0.43
CA SER A 22 -13.92 9.48 0.29
C SER A 22 -14.10 9.14 -1.18
N GLY A 23 -14.97 8.19 -1.47
CA GLY A 23 -15.24 7.75 -2.82
C GLY A 23 -14.60 6.40 -3.12
N PHE A 24 -14.20 6.19 -4.37
CA PHE A 24 -13.63 4.91 -4.79
C PHE A 24 -12.34 4.62 -4.01
N PRO A 25 -12.25 3.46 -3.33
CA PRO A 25 -11.09 3.17 -2.48
C PRO A 25 -9.87 2.76 -3.31
N ILE A 26 -8.70 3.28 -2.92
CA ILE A 26 -7.43 2.98 -3.57
C ILE A 26 -6.38 2.64 -2.52
N LEU A 27 -5.73 1.49 -2.68
CA LEU A 27 -4.56 1.11 -1.89
C LEU A 27 -3.31 1.57 -2.64
N MET A 28 -2.38 2.23 -1.93
CA MET A 28 -1.13 2.71 -2.52
C MET A 28 0.06 2.07 -1.85
N LEU A 29 1.03 1.63 -2.67
CA LEU A 29 2.22 0.90 -2.21
C LEU A 29 3.48 1.54 -2.79
N HIS A 30 4.51 1.66 -1.94
CA HIS A 30 5.76 2.33 -2.31
C HIS A 30 6.80 1.34 -2.82
N GLY A 31 7.88 1.89 -3.39
CA GLY A 31 9.03 1.10 -3.79
C GLY A 31 9.87 0.66 -2.60
N VAL A 32 10.79 -0.26 -2.84
CA VAL A 32 11.65 -0.84 -1.82
C VAL A 32 13.06 -0.32 -1.99
N GLY A 33 13.63 0.19 -0.91
CA GLY A 33 14.99 0.69 -0.89
C GLY A 33 15.28 1.31 0.47
N PRO A 34 16.55 1.54 0.81
CA PRO A 34 16.91 2.11 2.11
C PRO A 34 16.21 3.46 2.33
N GLY A 35 15.56 3.60 3.48
CA GLY A 35 14.89 4.84 3.86
C GLY A 35 13.59 5.14 3.14
N THR A 36 13.08 4.23 2.31
CA THR A 36 11.83 4.43 1.57
C THR A 36 10.63 4.38 2.51
N SER A 37 9.62 5.18 2.19
CA SER A 37 8.33 5.16 2.89
C SER A 37 7.24 5.53 1.90
N ILE A 38 6.00 5.26 2.27
CA ILE A 38 4.87 5.61 1.42
C ILE A 38 4.79 7.13 1.23
N MET A 39 5.01 7.89 2.28
CA MET A 39 4.97 9.35 2.20
C MET A 39 6.12 9.89 1.34
N GLY A 40 7.29 9.27 1.41
CA GLY A 40 8.43 9.66 0.57
C GLY A 40 8.16 9.49 -0.92
N ASN A 41 7.34 8.50 -1.29
CA ASN A 41 7.00 8.27 -2.70
C ASN A 41 5.82 9.12 -3.16
N PHE A 42 4.81 9.33 -2.33
CA PHE A 42 3.51 9.81 -2.79
C PHE A 42 3.02 11.11 -2.15
N GLU A 43 3.77 11.70 -1.23
CA GLU A 43 3.27 12.89 -0.53
C GLU A 43 2.70 13.96 -1.47
N PRO A 44 3.36 14.31 -2.58
CA PRO A 44 2.85 15.39 -3.42
C PRO A 44 1.50 15.11 -4.06
N VAL A 45 1.12 13.83 -4.18
CA VAL A 45 -0.14 13.47 -4.84
C VAL A 45 -1.25 13.07 -3.87
N LEU A 46 -0.92 12.85 -2.60
CA LEU A 46 -1.93 12.37 -1.65
C LEU A 46 -3.08 13.37 -1.46
N THR A 47 -2.77 14.65 -1.24
CA THR A 47 -3.81 15.65 -1.05
C THR A 47 -4.72 15.79 -2.26
N PRO A 48 -4.21 15.92 -3.49
CA PRO A 48 -5.10 15.91 -4.67
C PRO A 48 -5.94 14.65 -4.78
N LEU A 49 -5.36 13.48 -4.48
CA LEU A 49 -6.11 12.23 -4.58
C LEU A 49 -7.24 12.15 -3.57
N THR A 50 -7.03 12.62 -2.33
CA THR A 50 -8.06 12.58 -1.31
C THR A 50 -9.24 13.50 -1.61
N ASN A 51 -9.12 14.41 -2.57
CA ASN A 51 -10.25 15.20 -3.02
C ASN A 51 -11.24 14.39 -3.86
N ARG A 52 -10.82 13.23 -4.39
CA ARG A 52 -11.64 12.42 -5.29
C ARG A 52 -11.78 10.98 -4.87
N TYR A 53 -10.83 10.44 -4.10
CA TYR A 53 -10.74 9.02 -3.79
C TYR A 53 -10.57 8.81 -2.31
N HIS A 54 -10.95 7.62 -1.86
CA HIS A 54 -10.68 7.17 -0.49
C HIS A 54 -9.34 6.44 -0.51
N VAL A 55 -8.31 7.09 0.00
CA VAL A 55 -6.92 6.64 -0.13
C VAL A 55 -6.48 5.87 1.11
N PHE A 56 -5.84 4.73 0.91
CA PHE A 56 -5.18 3.92 1.94
C PHE A 56 -3.74 3.73 1.48
N ALA A 57 -2.82 4.46 2.09
CA ALA A 57 -1.42 4.50 1.66
C ALA A 57 -0.54 3.91 2.76
N SER A 58 -0.02 2.70 2.55
CA SER A 58 0.65 1.95 3.61
C SER A 58 2.16 1.93 3.47
N ASP A 59 2.84 2.03 4.62
CA ASP A 59 4.24 1.67 4.70
C ASP A 59 4.35 0.14 4.73
N LEU A 60 5.15 -0.42 3.80
CA LEU A 60 5.40 -1.85 3.80
C LEU A 60 6.11 -2.27 5.08
N ILE A 61 5.80 -3.48 5.56
CA ILE A 61 6.50 -4.05 6.71
C ILE A 61 8.01 -4.02 6.44
N GLY A 62 8.76 -3.42 7.36
CA GLY A 62 10.18 -3.16 7.21
C GLY A 62 10.53 -1.72 6.87
N PHE A 63 9.53 -0.88 6.56
CA PHE A 63 9.76 0.48 6.09
C PHE A 63 8.89 1.50 6.81
N GLY A 64 9.29 2.76 6.72
CA GLY A 64 8.53 3.88 7.27
C GLY A 64 8.21 3.67 8.74
N GLN A 65 6.93 3.84 9.08
CA GLN A 65 6.45 3.70 10.45
C GLN A 65 5.90 2.31 10.76
N SER A 66 5.93 1.37 9.79
CA SER A 66 5.59 -0.02 10.05
C SER A 66 6.73 -0.71 10.78
N ASP A 67 6.41 -1.81 11.49
CA ASP A 67 7.42 -2.60 12.20
C ASP A 67 8.50 -3.10 11.26
N ARG A 68 9.70 -3.25 11.78
CA ARG A 68 10.81 -3.92 11.09
C ARG A 68 10.63 -5.42 11.22
N LYS A 69 11.04 -6.15 10.18
CA LYS A 69 11.11 -7.61 10.30
C LYS A 69 12.24 -8.01 11.22
N MET A 70 11.94 -8.89 12.15
CA MET A 70 12.94 -9.39 13.11
C MET A 70 13.77 -10.54 12.52
N HIS A 71 13.27 -11.20 11.48
CA HIS A 71 13.88 -12.41 10.91
C HIS A 71 13.94 -12.33 9.38
N GLN A 72 14.96 -12.98 8.84
CA GLN A 72 15.08 -13.11 7.38
C GLN A 72 13.94 -13.96 6.80
N PRO A 73 13.59 -13.76 5.53
CA PRO A 73 14.14 -12.77 4.62
C PRO A 73 13.61 -11.36 4.91
N TYR A 74 14.47 -10.36 4.75
CA TYR A 74 14.04 -8.97 4.93
C TYR A 74 13.38 -8.43 3.67
N PHE A 75 13.77 -8.93 2.50
CA PHE A 75 13.07 -8.67 1.24
C PHE A 75 12.07 -9.81 1.06
N ASP A 76 10.79 -9.53 1.33
CA ASP A 76 9.79 -10.58 1.47
C ASP A 76 8.53 -10.21 0.69
N VAL A 77 8.56 -10.54 -0.60
CA VAL A 77 7.46 -10.23 -1.51
C VAL A 77 6.16 -10.89 -1.06
N ASP A 78 6.24 -12.15 -0.63
CA ASP A 78 5.03 -12.88 -0.22
C ASP A 78 4.37 -12.22 0.99
N LEU A 79 5.16 -11.78 1.96
CA LEU A 79 4.63 -11.06 3.12
C LEU A 79 3.97 -9.75 2.69
N TRP A 80 4.60 -9.01 1.79
CA TRP A 80 4.05 -7.73 1.35
C TRP A 80 2.76 -7.91 0.54
N VAL A 81 2.65 -8.99 -0.23
CA VAL A 81 1.40 -9.31 -0.92
C VAL A 81 0.31 -9.62 0.12
N ARG A 82 0.62 -10.43 1.13
CA ARG A 82 -0.33 -10.72 2.20
C ARG A 82 -0.71 -9.47 2.98
N GLN A 83 0.24 -8.55 3.19
CA GLN A 83 -0.04 -7.25 3.80
C GLN A 83 -1.07 -6.49 2.98
N GLY A 84 -0.86 -6.43 1.67
CA GLY A 84 -1.81 -5.75 0.78
C GLY A 84 -3.19 -6.37 0.83
N LEU A 85 -3.27 -7.70 0.78
CA LEU A 85 -4.55 -8.39 0.85
C LEU A 85 -5.25 -8.14 2.19
N ALA A 86 -4.48 -8.11 3.29
CA ALA A 86 -5.05 -7.81 4.60
C ALA A 86 -5.57 -6.36 4.68
N LEU A 87 -4.85 -5.43 4.06
CA LEU A 87 -5.30 -4.03 4.02
C LEU A 87 -6.60 -3.88 3.21
N LEU A 88 -6.79 -4.68 2.16
CA LEU A 88 -8.05 -4.64 1.40
C LEU A 88 -9.25 -4.94 2.31
N GLU A 89 -9.06 -5.81 3.32
CA GLU A 89 -10.13 -6.17 4.25
C GLU A 89 -10.54 -5.01 5.16
N LEU A 90 -9.67 -4.01 5.34
CA LEU A 90 -9.99 -2.81 6.10
C LEU A 90 -10.70 -1.76 5.26
N MET A 91 -10.65 -1.90 3.95
CA MET A 91 -11.24 -0.93 3.02
C MET A 91 -12.72 -1.21 2.85
N PRO A 92 -13.50 -0.20 2.45
CA PRO A 92 -14.93 -0.43 2.19
C PRO A 92 -15.16 -1.59 1.22
N ASP A 93 -16.24 -2.33 1.42
CA ASP A 93 -16.61 -3.47 0.57
C ASP A 93 -16.81 -3.02 -0.88
N GLY A 94 -16.55 -3.96 -1.79
CA GLY A 94 -16.78 -3.72 -3.21
C GLY A 94 -15.49 -3.51 -3.99
N PRO A 95 -15.61 -3.00 -5.21
CA PRO A 95 -14.45 -2.82 -6.07
C PRO A 95 -13.52 -1.73 -5.55
N CYS A 96 -12.23 -1.90 -5.80
CA CYS A 96 -11.22 -0.92 -5.42
C CYS A 96 -10.07 -0.94 -6.43
N GLY A 97 -9.17 0.02 -6.28
CA GLY A 97 -7.97 0.10 -7.09
C GLY A 97 -6.72 -0.11 -6.25
N VAL A 98 -5.63 -0.40 -6.92
CA VAL A 98 -4.32 -0.45 -6.30
C VAL A 98 -3.31 0.30 -7.16
N ALA A 99 -2.50 1.12 -6.53
CA ALA A 99 -1.47 1.89 -7.21
C ALA A 99 -0.11 1.58 -6.56
N GLY A 100 0.92 1.43 -7.37
CA GLY A 100 2.23 1.13 -6.85
C GLY A 100 3.35 1.75 -7.67
N HIS A 101 4.41 2.15 -6.97
CA HIS A 101 5.60 2.72 -7.59
C HIS A 101 6.76 1.75 -7.49
N SER A 102 7.45 1.51 -8.61
CA SER A 102 8.63 0.65 -8.67
C SER A 102 8.27 -0.77 -8.19
N MET A 103 8.91 -1.30 -7.16
CA MET A 103 8.57 -2.61 -6.60
C MET A 103 7.10 -2.64 -6.11
N GLY A 104 6.59 -1.51 -5.61
CA GLY A 104 5.18 -1.40 -5.25
C GLY A 104 4.26 -1.67 -6.42
N GLY A 105 4.69 -1.34 -7.64
CA GLY A 105 3.93 -1.67 -8.85
C GLY A 105 3.86 -3.17 -9.09
N ALA A 106 4.97 -3.88 -8.89
CA ALA A 106 4.98 -5.33 -9.00
C ALA A 106 4.09 -5.98 -7.94
N LEU A 107 4.12 -5.43 -6.71
CA LEU A 107 3.23 -5.91 -5.65
C LEU A 107 1.76 -5.67 -6.02
N ALA A 108 1.45 -4.50 -6.58
CA ALA A 108 0.09 -4.16 -7.00
C ALA A 108 -0.45 -5.18 -8.00
N LEU A 109 0.39 -5.59 -8.97
CA LEU A 109 -0.01 -6.60 -9.95
C LEU A 109 -0.26 -7.95 -9.28
N LYS A 110 0.58 -8.35 -8.33
CA LYS A 110 0.40 -9.62 -7.61
C LYS A 110 -0.87 -9.60 -6.75
N ILE A 111 -1.13 -8.49 -6.09
CA ILE A 111 -2.34 -8.33 -5.28
C ILE A 111 -3.57 -8.38 -6.18
N ALA A 112 -3.53 -7.72 -7.33
CA ALA A 112 -4.64 -7.75 -8.28
C ALA A 112 -4.91 -9.15 -8.79
N ALA A 113 -3.86 -9.95 -9.01
CA ALA A 113 -4.03 -11.33 -9.43
C ALA A 113 -4.64 -12.21 -8.34
N ALA A 114 -4.52 -11.82 -7.08
CA ALA A 114 -4.98 -12.60 -5.94
C ALA A 114 -6.34 -12.16 -5.39
N SER A 115 -6.93 -11.07 -5.90
CA SER A 115 -8.19 -10.55 -5.37
C SER A 115 -9.09 -10.06 -6.49
N ASP A 116 -10.31 -10.57 -6.52
CA ASP A 116 -11.31 -10.14 -7.51
C ASP A 116 -11.83 -8.73 -7.25
N ARG A 117 -11.51 -8.15 -6.11
CA ARG A 117 -11.95 -6.78 -5.78
C ARG A 117 -11.24 -5.72 -6.60
N ILE A 118 -10.02 -6.03 -7.08
CA ILE A 118 -9.20 -5.04 -7.78
C ILE A 118 -9.71 -4.89 -9.21
N THR A 119 -10.24 -3.71 -9.52
CA THR A 119 -10.75 -3.41 -10.87
C THR A 119 -9.84 -2.47 -11.64
N HIS A 120 -8.92 -1.79 -10.95
CA HIS A 120 -8.00 -0.84 -11.59
C HIS A 120 -6.63 -0.98 -10.95
N VAL A 121 -5.60 -1.04 -11.78
CA VAL A 121 -4.20 -1.07 -11.33
C VAL A 121 -3.45 0.05 -12.01
N LEU A 122 -2.75 0.85 -11.20
CA LEU A 122 -1.85 1.89 -11.72
C LEU A 122 -0.44 1.59 -11.24
N THR A 123 0.48 1.52 -12.17
CA THR A 123 1.89 1.30 -11.82
C THR A 123 2.75 2.41 -12.43
N SER A 124 3.82 2.76 -11.73
CA SER A 124 4.80 3.70 -12.27
C SER A 124 6.19 3.15 -12.03
N SER A 125 7.05 3.21 -13.06
CA SER A 125 8.44 2.72 -13.00
C SER A 125 8.52 1.30 -12.47
N THR A 126 7.58 0.44 -12.88
CA THR A 126 7.50 -0.93 -12.39
C THR A 126 8.72 -1.74 -12.83
N VAL A 127 9.25 -2.56 -11.91
CA VAL A 127 10.38 -3.45 -12.17
C VAL A 127 9.89 -4.89 -12.34
N GLY A 128 10.78 -5.74 -12.82
CA GLY A 128 10.55 -7.19 -12.81
C GLY A 128 9.87 -7.75 -14.04
N ASN A 129 9.90 -7.04 -15.11
CA ASN A 129 9.37 -7.59 -16.36
C ASN A 129 10.42 -8.42 -17.11
#